data_deb0f21cbce0c4ce31fd74f1c3b2a5b1
#
_entry.id   deb0f21cbce0c4ce31fd74f1c3b2a5b1
#
_cell.length_a   1.000
_cell.length_b   1.000
_cell.length_c   1.000
_cell.angle_alpha   90.00
_cell.angle_beta   90.00
_cell.angle_gamma   90.00
#
_symmetry.space_group_name_H-M   'P 1'
#
loop_
_entity.id
_entity.type
_entity.pdbx_description
1 polymer ?
#
loop_
_entity_poly.entity_id
_entity_poly.type
_entity_poly.pdbx_seq_one_letter_code
_entity_poly.pdbx_strand_id
1 'polypeptide(L)'
;MVTKFDVIVIGAGPAGYHAAIRAAQLGLKTACIDKWINKHGKPAFGGTCLNVGCIPSKALLDASHKYSQAKNEFDEIGIKISGLKIDVPTMIARKDKVVENLTKGVAGLLKSNGVTTFEGCDAI
;
A
#
# COMPACT_ATOMS: atom_id res chain seq x y z
N MET A 1 4.39 -3.18 33.05
CA MET A 1 3.11 -2.41 33.09
C MET A 1 2.20 -2.94 31.97
N VAL A 2 0.94 -3.21 32.29
CA VAL A 2 -0.06 -3.61 31.28
C VAL A 2 -0.63 -2.34 30.66
N THR A 3 -0.44 -2.17 29.34
CA THR A 3 -1.06 -1.07 28.60
C THR A 3 -2.48 -1.46 28.21
N LYS A 4 -3.47 -0.64 28.62
CA LYS A 4 -4.88 -0.88 28.28
C LYS A 4 -5.27 -0.06 27.04
N PHE A 5 -6.05 -0.65 26.16
CA PHE A 5 -6.68 -0.03 25.00
C PHE A 5 -8.19 -0.27 25.03
N ASP A 6 -8.95 0.68 24.48
CA ASP A 6 -10.40 0.51 24.29
C ASP A 6 -10.69 -0.37 23.08
N VAL A 7 -9.84 -0.26 22.03
CA VAL A 7 -9.94 -1.05 20.81
C VAL A 7 -8.57 -1.55 20.39
N ILE A 8 -8.49 -2.82 20.03
CA ILE A 8 -7.31 -3.44 19.43
C ILE A 8 -7.72 -4.02 18.08
N VAL A 9 -7.09 -3.56 17.01
CA VAL A 9 -7.30 -4.04 15.64
C VAL A 9 -6.15 -4.95 15.25
N ILE A 10 -6.45 -6.20 14.91
CA ILE A 10 -5.47 -7.19 14.45
C ILE A 10 -5.50 -7.27 12.93
N GLY A 11 -4.40 -6.88 12.30
CA GLY A 11 -4.26 -6.76 10.86
C GLY A 11 -4.48 -5.33 10.37
N ALA A 12 -3.46 -4.74 9.74
CA ALA A 12 -3.49 -3.39 9.17
C ALA A 12 -3.72 -3.40 7.65
N GLY A 13 -4.51 -4.35 7.15
CA GLY A 13 -5.05 -4.29 5.79
C GLY A 13 -6.10 -3.18 5.65
N PRO A 14 -6.72 -3.00 4.46
CA PRO A 14 -7.67 -1.91 4.22
C PRO A 14 -8.79 -1.80 5.24
N ALA A 15 -9.40 -2.89 5.65
CA ALA A 15 -10.40 -2.88 6.71
C ALA A 15 -9.82 -2.46 8.07
N GLY A 16 -8.64 -3.00 8.42
CA GLY A 16 -8.02 -2.81 9.73
C GLY A 16 -7.56 -1.38 9.95
N TYR A 17 -6.79 -0.79 9.04
CA TYR A 17 -6.32 0.58 9.24
C TYR A 17 -7.47 1.59 9.19
N HIS A 18 -8.51 1.37 8.39
CA HIS A 18 -9.71 2.22 8.41
C HIS A 18 -10.44 2.13 9.75
N ALA A 19 -10.65 0.91 10.28
CA ALA A 19 -11.29 0.70 11.57
C ALA A 19 -10.49 1.34 12.71
N ALA A 20 -9.17 1.15 12.73
CA ALA A 20 -8.28 1.72 13.75
C ALA A 20 -8.29 3.25 13.73
N ILE A 21 -8.16 3.85 12.55
CA ILE A 21 -8.22 5.31 12.38
C ILE A 21 -9.58 5.84 12.85
N ARG A 22 -10.67 5.21 12.44
CA ARG A 22 -12.00 5.67 12.82
C ARG A 22 -12.26 5.56 14.32
N ALA A 23 -11.85 4.46 14.94
CA ALA A 23 -11.95 4.30 16.40
C ALA A 23 -11.18 5.41 17.15
N ALA A 24 -9.95 5.71 16.71
CA ALA A 24 -9.16 6.79 17.29
C ALA A 24 -9.80 8.17 17.09
N GLN A 25 -10.36 8.45 15.92
CA GLN A 25 -11.11 9.69 15.65
C GLN A 25 -12.35 9.87 16.54
N LEU A 26 -12.93 8.77 17.00
CA LEU A 26 -14.04 8.77 17.96
C LEU A 26 -13.59 8.93 19.41
N GLY A 27 -12.30 9.15 19.66
CA GLY A 27 -11.73 9.38 20.99
C GLY A 27 -11.35 8.09 21.74
N LEU A 28 -11.41 6.93 21.08
CA LEU A 28 -11.05 5.64 21.70
C LEU A 28 -9.53 5.44 21.67
N LYS A 29 -8.95 5.01 22.77
CA LYS A 29 -7.54 4.61 22.84
C LYS A 29 -7.35 3.33 22.03
N THR A 30 -6.76 3.46 20.84
CA THR A 30 -6.72 2.40 19.83
C THR A 30 -5.31 1.89 19.57
N ALA A 31 -5.18 0.58 19.46
CA ALA A 31 -3.99 -0.11 18.96
C ALA A 31 -4.27 -0.79 17.62
N CYS A 32 -3.25 -0.86 16.76
CA CYS A 32 -3.28 -1.63 15.53
C CYS A 32 -2.03 -2.51 15.44
N ILE A 33 -2.23 -3.81 15.21
CA ILE A 33 -1.16 -4.82 15.21
C ILE A 33 -1.09 -5.43 13.80
N ASP A 34 0.10 -5.50 13.20
CA ASP A 34 0.33 -6.23 11.96
C ASP A 34 1.71 -6.90 11.96
N LYS A 35 1.78 -8.07 11.31
CA LYS A 35 3.03 -8.84 11.18
C LYS A 35 3.67 -8.76 9.80
N TRP A 36 3.12 -7.98 8.89
CA TRP A 36 3.61 -7.92 7.52
C TRP A 36 5.00 -7.33 7.44
N ILE A 37 5.91 -8.08 6.84
CA ILE A 37 7.28 -7.66 6.56
C ILE A 37 7.44 -7.53 5.05
N ASN A 38 7.94 -6.40 4.59
CA ASN A 38 8.20 -6.15 3.18
C ASN A 38 9.47 -6.87 2.68
N LYS A 39 9.72 -6.81 1.39
CA LYS A 39 10.90 -7.43 0.75
C LYS A 39 12.26 -6.92 1.27
N HIS A 40 12.29 -5.84 2.01
CA HIS A 40 13.49 -5.27 2.63
C HIS A 40 13.63 -5.63 4.12
N GLY A 41 12.81 -6.56 4.62
CA GLY A 41 12.82 -6.97 6.02
C GLY A 41 12.25 -5.93 6.99
N LYS A 42 11.48 -4.96 6.50
CA LYS A 42 10.88 -3.90 7.32
C LYS A 42 9.37 -4.07 7.43
N PRO A 43 8.79 -3.73 8.58
CA PRO A 43 7.34 -3.70 8.74
C PRO A 43 6.67 -2.77 7.73
N ALA A 44 5.50 -3.17 7.22
CA ALA A 44 4.76 -2.39 6.24
C ALA A 44 3.25 -2.60 6.39
N PHE A 45 2.56 -1.58 6.87
CA PHE A 45 1.11 -1.59 6.98
C PHE A 45 0.43 -1.53 5.60
N GLY A 46 -0.83 -1.95 5.54
CA GLY A 46 -1.62 -1.96 4.31
C GLY A 46 -2.05 -3.36 3.85
N GLY A 47 -1.55 -4.41 4.52
CA GLY A 47 -1.92 -5.80 4.25
C GLY A 47 -1.59 -6.26 2.84
N THR A 48 -2.20 -7.37 2.42
CA THR A 48 -2.01 -7.97 1.08
C THR A 48 -2.33 -6.98 -0.03
N CYS A 49 -3.41 -6.22 0.08
CA CYS A 49 -3.86 -5.32 -0.98
C CYS A 49 -2.77 -4.30 -1.37
N LEU A 50 -2.17 -3.62 -0.41
CA LEU A 50 -1.18 -2.59 -0.69
C LEU A 50 0.19 -3.19 -1.04
N ASN A 51 0.59 -4.27 -0.37
CA ASN A 51 1.94 -4.80 -0.49
C ASN A 51 2.14 -5.69 -1.73
N VAL A 52 1.20 -6.60 -2.00
CA VAL A 52 1.37 -7.63 -3.04
C VAL A 52 0.10 -7.89 -3.88
N GLY A 53 -0.99 -7.19 -3.62
CA GLY A 53 -2.29 -7.41 -4.25
C GLY A 53 -2.74 -6.28 -5.17
N CYS A 54 -3.77 -5.55 -4.72
CA CYS A 54 -4.49 -4.56 -5.53
C CYS A 54 -3.59 -3.46 -6.10
N ILE A 55 -2.71 -2.91 -5.29
CA ILE A 55 -1.89 -1.76 -5.68
C ILE A 55 -0.80 -2.15 -6.68
N PRO A 56 0.07 -3.14 -6.40
CA PRO A 56 1.10 -3.51 -7.37
C PRO A 56 0.51 -4.05 -8.68
N SER A 57 -0.57 -4.83 -8.63
CA SER A 57 -1.21 -5.34 -9.84
C SER A 57 -1.77 -4.21 -10.72
N LYS A 58 -2.47 -3.23 -10.14
CA LYS A 58 -2.99 -2.09 -10.89
C LYS A 58 -1.89 -1.20 -11.45
N ALA A 59 -0.80 -1.00 -10.70
CA ALA A 59 0.35 -0.24 -11.21
C ALA A 59 0.98 -0.88 -12.45
N LEU A 60 1.07 -2.21 -12.49
CA LEU A 60 1.59 -2.94 -13.64
C LEU A 60 0.58 -2.98 -14.80
N LEU A 61 -0.70 -3.21 -14.50
CA LEU A 61 -1.77 -3.19 -15.51
C LEU A 61 -1.88 -1.82 -16.20
N ASP A 62 -1.82 -0.73 -15.45
CA ASP A 62 -1.83 0.64 -15.99
C ASP A 62 -0.65 0.87 -16.94
N ALA A 63 0.56 0.45 -16.53
CA ALA A 63 1.74 0.59 -17.37
C ALA A 63 1.68 -0.26 -18.66
N SER A 64 1.22 -1.51 -18.55
CA SER A 64 1.07 -2.41 -19.71
C SER A 64 -0.02 -1.93 -20.65
N HIS A 65 -1.13 -1.39 -20.14
CA HIS A 65 -2.20 -0.82 -20.92
C HIS A 65 -1.74 0.39 -21.75
N LYS A 66 -0.99 1.32 -21.13
CA LYS A 66 -0.39 2.46 -21.82
C LYS A 66 0.56 2.04 -22.94
N TYR A 67 1.35 0.99 -22.74
CA TYR A 67 2.19 0.44 -23.79
C TYR A 67 1.37 -0.14 -24.94
N SER A 68 0.31 -0.90 -24.61
CA SER A 68 -0.61 -1.47 -25.60
C SER A 68 -1.30 -0.38 -26.42
N GLN A 69 -1.80 0.67 -25.76
CA GLN A 69 -2.42 1.81 -26.44
C GLN A 69 -1.44 2.52 -27.36
N ALA A 70 -0.23 2.80 -26.88
CA ALA A 70 0.81 3.43 -27.68
C ALA A 70 1.19 2.61 -28.92
N LYS A 71 1.17 1.29 -28.81
CA LYS A 71 1.50 0.37 -29.90
C LYS A 71 0.39 0.22 -30.92
N ASN A 72 -0.88 0.18 -30.48
CA ASN A 72 -1.99 -0.29 -31.31
C ASN A 72 -3.03 0.79 -31.65
N GLU A 73 -3.15 1.84 -30.84
CA GLU A 73 -4.27 2.77 -30.89
C GLU A 73 -3.87 4.22 -31.24
N PHE A 74 -2.67 4.64 -30.84
CA PHE A 74 -2.24 6.05 -30.98
C PHE A 74 -2.11 6.51 -32.42
N ASP A 75 -1.84 5.58 -33.35
CA ASP A 75 -1.77 5.88 -34.76
C ASP A 75 -3.11 6.37 -35.33
N GLU A 76 -4.21 5.80 -34.85
CA GLU A 76 -5.58 6.13 -35.29
C GLU A 76 -5.99 7.55 -34.86
N ILE A 77 -5.43 8.06 -33.77
CA ILE A 77 -5.69 9.42 -33.30
C ILE A 77 -4.62 10.44 -33.75
N GLY A 78 -3.76 10.02 -34.67
CA GLY A 78 -2.75 10.91 -35.28
C GLY A 78 -1.45 11.03 -34.51
N ILE A 79 -1.24 10.23 -33.42
CA ILE A 79 0.01 10.21 -32.64
C ILE A 79 0.93 9.14 -33.19
N LYS A 80 1.97 9.57 -33.91
CA LYS A 80 2.97 8.67 -34.49
C LYS A 80 4.10 8.41 -33.49
N ILE A 81 4.35 7.15 -33.18
CA ILE A 81 5.42 6.72 -32.27
C ILE A 81 6.42 5.87 -33.05
N SER A 82 7.69 6.29 -33.03
CA SER A 82 8.79 5.48 -33.53
C SER A 82 9.65 4.94 -32.38
N GLY A 83 10.08 3.69 -32.51
CA GLY A 83 11.03 3.10 -31.54
C GLY A 83 10.44 2.80 -30.16
N LEU A 84 9.14 2.52 -30.08
CA LEU A 84 8.49 2.14 -28.81
C LEU A 84 9.15 0.89 -28.21
N LYS A 85 9.67 1.01 -27.01
CA LYS A 85 10.29 -0.09 -26.25
C LYS A 85 9.69 -0.13 -24.84
N ILE A 86 9.65 -1.32 -24.25
CA ILE A 86 9.31 -1.52 -22.86
C ILE A 86 10.58 -1.76 -22.04
N ASP A 87 10.73 -1.01 -20.95
CA ASP A 87 11.78 -1.22 -19.95
C ASP A 87 11.12 -1.85 -18.71
N VAL A 88 11.13 -3.18 -18.67
CA VAL A 88 10.52 -3.94 -17.57
C VAL A 88 11.16 -3.64 -16.22
N PRO A 89 12.50 -3.58 -16.08
CA PRO A 89 13.12 -3.16 -14.81
C PRO A 89 12.60 -1.83 -14.28
N THR A 90 12.52 -0.81 -15.11
CA THR A 90 11.97 0.51 -14.73
C THR A 90 10.49 0.42 -14.34
N MET A 91 9.69 -0.38 -15.06
CA MET A 91 8.28 -0.60 -14.75
C MET A 91 8.10 -1.26 -13.37
N ILE A 92 8.92 -2.25 -13.04
CA ILE A 92 8.92 -2.91 -11.73
C ILE A 92 9.36 -1.93 -10.63
N ALA A 93 10.43 -1.17 -10.85
CA ALA A 93 10.91 -0.18 -9.88
C ALA A 93 9.84 0.90 -9.58
N ARG A 94 9.11 1.36 -10.62
CA ARG A 94 7.97 2.28 -10.46
C ARG A 94 6.86 1.66 -9.59
N LYS A 95 6.49 0.42 -9.86
CA LYS A 95 5.50 -0.33 -9.05
C LYS A 95 5.93 -0.42 -7.59
N ASP A 96 7.19 -0.75 -7.33
CA ASP A 96 7.73 -0.83 -5.96
C ASP A 96 7.66 0.52 -5.24
N LYS A 97 7.99 1.61 -5.93
CA LYS A 97 7.89 2.98 -5.38
C LYS A 97 6.44 3.36 -5.04
N VAL A 98 5.47 2.96 -5.86
CA VAL A 98 4.04 3.18 -5.57
C VAL A 98 3.63 2.45 -4.29
N VAL A 99 4.00 1.19 -4.15
CA VAL A 99 3.72 0.39 -2.95
C VAL A 99 4.36 1.03 -1.72
N GLU A 100 5.64 1.41 -1.80
CA GLU A 100 6.36 2.03 -0.70
C GLU A 100 5.70 3.34 -0.24
N ASN A 101 5.32 4.20 -1.18
CA ASN A 101 4.68 5.46 -0.86
C ASN A 101 3.33 5.26 -0.16
N LEU A 102 2.52 4.32 -0.63
CA LEU A 102 1.20 4.06 -0.05
C LEU A 102 1.29 3.40 1.33
N THR A 103 2.20 2.44 1.52
CA THR A 103 2.39 1.82 2.83
C THR A 103 2.94 2.80 3.86
N LYS A 104 3.86 3.68 3.47
CA LYS A 104 4.30 4.81 4.32
C LYS A 104 3.15 5.78 4.63
N GLY A 105 2.29 6.03 3.65
CA GLY A 105 1.09 6.85 3.84
C GLY A 105 0.16 6.27 4.91
N VAL A 106 -0.10 4.96 4.88
CA VAL A 106 -0.93 4.28 5.91
C VAL A 106 -0.29 4.39 7.29
N ALA A 107 1.03 4.14 7.39
CA ALA A 107 1.75 4.31 8.66
C ALA A 107 1.64 5.76 9.20
N GLY A 108 1.79 6.74 8.31
CA GLY A 108 1.60 8.15 8.63
C GLY A 108 0.19 8.49 9.11
N LEU A 109 -0.85 7.94 8.44
CA LEU A 109 -2.24 8.13 8.84
C LEU A 109 -2.56 7.50 10.21
N LEU A 110 -2.09 6.31 10.47
CA LEU A 110 -2.24 5.68 11.79
C LEU A 110 -1.62 6.55 12.88
N LYS A 111 -0.37 6.98 12.66
CA LYS A 111 0.35 7.84 13.61
C LYS A 111 -0.33 9.19 13.82
N SER A 112 -0.75 9.88 12.76
CA SER A 112 -1.37 11.20 12.85
C SER A 112 -2.74 11.18 13.54
N ASN A 113 -3.43 10.04 13.53
CA ASN A 113 -4.69 9.84 14.26
C ASN A 113 -4.48 9.28 15.68
N GLY A 114 -3.24 9.18 16.16
CA GLY A 114 -2.95 8.73 17.53
C GLY A 114 -3.13 7.23 17.76
N VAL A 115 -3.16 6.43 16.70
CA VAL A 115 -3.20 4.96 16.81
C VAL A 115 -1.83 4.45 17.25
N THR A 116 -1.78 3.66 18.30
CA THR A 116 -0.56 2.96 18.72
C THR A 116 -0.37 1.75 17.82
N THR A 117 0.78 1.65 17.15
CA THR A 117 1.07 0.53 16.25
C THR A 117 2.04 -0.46 16.87
N PHE A 118 1.76 -1.74 16.69
CA PHE A 118 2.65 -2.84 17.08
C PHE A 118 2.99 -3.69 15.85
N GLU A 119 4.25 -4.06 15.77
CA GLU A 119 4.81 -4.86 14.67
C GLU A 119 5.11 -6.28 15.20
N GLY A 120 4.61 -7.30 14.47
CA GLY A 120 4.85 -8.71 14.83
C GLY A 120 3.64 -9.41 15.45
N CYS A 121 3.82 -10.72 15.72
CA CYS A 121 2.80 -11.58 16.34
C CYS A 121 2.95 -11.70 17.86
N ASP A 122 4.08 -11.31 18.41
CA ASP A 122 4.43 -11.56 19.82
C ASP A 122 3.76 -10.57 20.80
N ALA A 123 2.85 -9.75 20.26
CA ALA A 123 2.13 -8.72 21.05
C ALA A 123 0.72 -9.15 21.50
N ILE A 124 0.36 -10.43 21.33
CA ILE A 124 -0.95 -10.97 21.72
C ILE A 124 -0.77 -12.05 22.78
#